data_f01fe0bb2902bd98ca88cb0c7f0d4ec0
#
_entry.id   f01fe0bb2902bd98ca88cb0c7f0d4ec0
#
_cell.length_a   1.000
_cell.length_b   1.000
_cell.length_c   1.000
_cell.angle_alpha   90.00
_cell.angle_beta   90.00
_cell.angle_gamma   90.00
#
_symmetry.space_group_name_H-M   'P 1'
#
loop_
_entity.id
_entity.type
_entity.pdbx_description
1 polymer ?
#
loop_
_entity_poly.entity_id
_entity_poly.type
_entity_poly.pdbx_seq_one_letter_code
_entity_poly.pdbx_strand_id
1 'polypeptide(L)'
;MANTTPYRATVLGLLLAMGIVMALSVRDDTLTTDEGLYIPTGYMYLTERNARIGFEHPPLIRDLAVLPLLFLNLRPARTFFKTDIRGRLSEAAWNLGDAFIYEQPETPDRILFLARLPMIGLALLLGFLIYRWTQALWGSPAGLIALALYVSSPFALGHGRLVTMDVPSALGAWAAIFCFVRFLESPSRGNVVLFGAVFGGAQLVKFALLSMLPFLAGLLVLWTLLHRGAEGRWLAGTVRLALEFAAALGVSVLVISLEFERSEEHTSELQSP
;
A
#
# COMPACT_ATOMS: atom_id res chain seq x y z
N MET A 1 -6.95 26.91 23.96
CA MET A 1 -7.30 25.90 22.97
C MET A 1 -7.84 26.60 21.74
N ALA A 2 -7.05 26.69 20.66
CA ALA A 2 -7.51 27.33 19.42
C ALA A 2 -8.70 26.53 18.84
N ASN A 3 -9.71 27.27 18.38
CA ASN A 3 -10.93 26.71 17.81
C ASN A 3 -10.59 25.89 16.54
N THR A 4 -10.46 24.55 16.69
CA THR A 4 -10.02 23.63 15.62
C THR A 4 -11.15 23.23 14.68
N THR A 5 -12.38 23.64 14.98
CA THR A 5 -13.62 23.26 14.27
C THR A 5 -13.59 23.67 12.77
N PRO A 6 -13.22 24.91 12.37
CA PRO A 6 -13.23 25.31 10.96
C PRO A 6 -12.23 24.51 10.13
N TYR A 7 -11.07 24.21 10.67
CA TYR A 7 -10.06 23.41 9.94
C TYR A 7 -10.52 21.99 9.67
N ARG A 8 -11.23 21.35 10.61
CA ARG A 8 -11.76 19.99 10.43
C ARG A 8 -12.80 19.93 9.31
N ALA A 9 -13.70 20.89 9.23
CA ALA A 9 -14.68 20.98 8.17
C ALA A 9 -14.01 21.16 6.79
N THR A 10 -13.00 22.03 6.70
CA THR A 10 -12.24 22.24 5.46
C THR A 10 -11.49 20.99 5.02
N VAL A 11 -10.82 20.29 5.95
CA VAL A 11 -10.13 19.00 5.66
C VAL A 11 -11.10 17.97 5.11
N LEU A 12 -12.24 17.80 5.78
CA LEU A 12 -13.28 16.86 5.33
C LEU A 12 -13.82 17.27 3.95
N GLY A 13 -14.07 18.55 3.73
CA GLY A 13 -14.55 19.07 2.44
C GLY A 13 -13.55 18.80 1.30
N LEU A 14 -12.26 19.04 1.51
CA LEU A 14 -11.21 18.77 0.51
C LEU A 14 -11.11 17.28 0.20
N LEU A 15 -11.10 16.41 1.22
CA LEU A 15 -11.03 14.95 1.02
C LEU A 15 -12.29 14.43 0.32
N LEU A 16 -13.47 14.90 0.72
CA LEU A 16 -14.73 14.53 0.05
C LEU A 16 -14.75 14.97 -1.42
N ALA A 17 -14.32 16.21 -1.70
CA ALA A 17 -14.22 16.71 -3.07
C ALA A 17 -13.27 15.83 -3.91
N MET A 18 -12.09 15.49 -3.38
CA MET A 18 -11.15 14.57 -4.03
C MET A 18 -11.81 13.20 -4.30
N GLY A 19 -12.44 12.60 -3.29
CA GLY A 19 -13.10 11.31 -3.42
C GLY A 19 -14.23 11.31 -4.44
N ILE A 20 -15.04 12.38 -4.48
CA ILE A 20 -16.12 12.54 -5.46
C ILE A 20 -15.54 12.66 -6.88
N VAL A 21 -14.53 13.51 -7.08
CA VAL A 21 -13.88 13.67 -8.38
C VAL A 21 -13.31 12.35 -8.87
N MET A 22 -12.60 11.62 -8.00
CA MET A 22 -12.06 10.30 -8.34
C MET A 22 -13.18 9.30 -8.69
N ALA A 23 -14.22 9.19 -7.87
CA ALA A 23 -15.31 8.26 -8.06
C ALA A 23 -16.15 8.57 -9.33
N LEU A 24 -16.33 9.85 -9.67
CA LEU A 24 -17.03 10.24 -10.89
C LEU A 24 -16.17 9.96 -12.13
N SER A 25 -14.87 10.25 -12.07
CA SER A 25 -13.98 10.03 -13.22
C SER A 25 -13.73 8.54 -13.55
N VAL A 26 -13.90 7.66 -12.57
CA VAL A 26 -13.78 6.20 -12.79
C VAL A 26 -14.86 5.62 -13.71
N ARG A 27 -16.03 6.27 -13.80
CA ARG A 27 -17.20 5.75 -14.54
C ARG A 27 -16.96 5.59 -16.03
N ASP A 28 -16.13 6.47 -16.59
CA ASP A 28 -15.88 6.53 -18.03
C ASP A 28 -14.51 5.93 -18.41
N ASP A 29 -13.79 5.38 -17.44
CA ASP A 29 -12.46 4.81 -17.66
C ASP A 29 -12.52 3.31 -17.94
N THR A 30 -11.92 2.92 -19.06
CA THR A 30 -11.70 1.52 -19.43
C THR A 30 -10.65 0.86 -18.52
N LEU A 31 -10.48 -0.46 -18.71
CA LEU A 31 -9.43 -1.25 -18.08
C LEU A 31 -8.05 -0.70 -18.43
N THR A 32 -7.21 -0.49 -17.43
CA THR A 32 -5.80 -0.14 -17.64
C THR A 32 -4.93 -1.40 -17.64
N THR A 33 -3.72 -1.26 -18.18
CA THR A 33 -2.75 -2.36 -18.31
C THR A 33 -2.51 -3.10 -16.99
N ASP A 34 -2.21 -2.37 -15.91
CA ASP A 34 -1.91 -2.96 -14.61
C ASP A 34 -3.15 -3.62 -13.97
N GLU A 35 -4.32 -3.02 -14.12
CA GLU A 35 -5.58 -3.54 -13.60
C GLU A 35 -5.96 -4.88 -14.23
N GLY A 36 -5.65 -5.05 -15.53
CA GLY A 36 -5.84 -6.31 -16.25
C GLY A 36 -5.06 -7.48 -15.64
N LEU A 37 -3.96 -7.20 -14.97
CA LEU A 37 -3.21 -8.21 -14.23
C LEU A 37 -3.66 -8.31 -12.77
N TYR A 38 -3.78 -7.18 -12.07
CA TYR A 38 -3.96 -7.18 -10.61
C TYR A 38 -5.35 -7.62 -10.16
N ILE A 39 -6.41 -7.24 -10.88
CA ILE A 39 -7.78 -7.61 -10.49
C ILE A 39 -8.02 -9.11 -10.61
N PRO A 40 -7.81 -9.78 -11.77
CA PRO A 40 -8.07 -11.21 -11.88
C PRO A 40 -7.12 -12.06 -11.02
N THR A 41 -5.86 -11.66 -10.88
CA THR A 41 -4.89 -12.41 -10.05
C THR A 41 -5.17 -12.26 -8.56
N GLY A 42 -5.60 -11.09 -8.08
CA GLY A 42 -6.07 -10.90 -6.70
C GLY A 42 -7.35 -11.69 -6.43
N TYR A 43 -8.32 -11.65 -7.34
CA TYR A 43 -9.56 -12.42 -7.20
C TYR A 43 -9.28 -13.93 -7.17
N MET A 44 -8.41 -14.42 -8.05
CA MET A 44 -7.99 -15.82 -8.10
C MET A 44 -7.25 -16.24 -6.82
N TYR A 45 -6.38 -15.36 -6.28
CA TYR A 45 -5.67 -15.63 -5.03
C TYR A 45 -6.63 -15.79 -3.86
N LEU A 46 -7.60 -14.87 -3.69
CA LEU A 46 -8.53 -14.91 -2.56
C LEU A 46 -9.60 -16.00 -2.68
N THR A 47 -10.09 -16.30 -3.89
CA THR A 47 -11.21 -17.23 -4.08
C THR A 47 -10.78 -18.65 -4.39
N GLU A 48 -9.66 -18.81 -5.08
CA GLU A 48 -9.18 -20.10 -5.59
C GLU A 48 -7.85 -20.54 -4.96
N ARG A 49 -7.30 -19.71 -4.06
CA ARG A 49 -6.00 -19.94 -3.40
C ARG A 49 -4.85 -20.23 -4.39
N ASN A 50 -4.93 -19.67 -5.58
CA ASN A 50 -4.00 -19.94 -6.66
C ASN A 50 -3.06 -18.73 -6.86
N ALA A 51 -1.79 -18.91 -6.54
CA ALA A 51 -0.75 -17.88 -6.62
C ALA A 51 0.16 -18.02 -7.85
N ARG A 52 -0.18 -18.84 -8.85
CA ARG A 52 0.69 -19.18 -9.99
C ARG A 52 0.99 -18.02 -10.93
N ILE A 53 0.24 -16.93 -10.86
CA ILE A 53 0.37 -15.76 -11.73
C ILE A 53 0.43 -14.50 -10.90
N GLY A 54 1.23 -13.52 -11.35
CA GLY A 54 1.31 -12.21 -10.71
C GLY A 54 2.36 -12.12 -9.60
N PHE A 55 3.45 -12.90 -9.69
CA PHE A 55 4.54 -12.89 -8.70
C PHE A 55 5.39 -11.62 -8.69
N GLU A 56 5.23 -10.72 -9.67
CA GLU A 56 6.03 -9.51 -9.81
C GLU A 56 5.87 -8.55 -8.63
N HIS A 57 4.71 -8.56 -7.99
CA HIS A 57 4.39 -7.73 -6.82
C HIS A 57 3.75 -8.53 -5.70
N PRO A 58 3.96 -8.13 -4.43
CA PRO A 58 3.30 -8.74 -3.27
C PRO A 58 1.78 -8.63 -3.36
N PRO A 59 1.03 -9.53 -2.71
CA PRO A 59 -0.41 -9.68 -2.93
C PRO A 59 -1.29 -8.59 -2.29
N LEU A 60 -0.81 -7.87 -1.26
CA LEU A 60 -1.61 -7.03 -0.38
C LEU A 60 -2.56 -6.06 -1.11
N ILE A 61 -2.07 -5.36 -2.13
CA ILE A 61 -2.89 -4.36 -2.84
C ILE A 61 -3.87 -5.00 -3.81
N ARG A 62 -3.46 -6.07 -4.48
CA ARG A 62 -4.35 -6.86 -5.36
C ARG A 62 -5.52 -7.43 -4.56
N ASP A 63 -5.22 -8.00 -3.41
CA ASP A 63 -6.21 -8.61 -2.51
C ASP A 63 -7.16 -7.56 -1.96
N LEU A 64 -6.63 -6.42 -1.51
CA LEU A 64 -7.45 -5.30 -1.03
C LEU A 64 -8.38 -4.76 -2.12
N ALA A 65 -7.89 -4.62 -3.36
CA ALA A 65 -8.68 -4.12 -4.48
C ALA A 65 -9.89 -5.01 -4.79
N VAL A 66 -9.74 -6.32 -4.66
CA VAL A 66 -10.80 -7.26 -5.02
C VAL A 66 -11.75 -7.64 -3.89
N LEU A 67 -11.51 -7.19 -2.66
CA LEU A 67 -12.42 -7.45 -1.54
C LEU A 67 -13.89 -7.10 -1.86
N PRO A 68 -14.22 -5.95 -2.48
CA PRO A 68 -15.61 -5.65 -2.84
C PRO A 68 -16.17 -6.60 -3.90
N LEU A 69 -15.34 -7.21 -4.74
CA LEU A 69 -15.77 -8.13 -5.79
C LEU A 69 -16.24 -9.50 -5.24
N LEU A 70 -15.82 -9.84 -4.01
CA LEU A 70 -16.26 -11.06 -3.34
C LEU A 70 -17.77 -11.09 -3.05
N PHE A 71 -18.41 -9.93 -3.09
CA PHE A 71 -19.88 -9.80 -2.95
C PHE A 71 -20.64 -9.87 -4.27
N LEU A 72 -19.93 -10.04 -5.40
CA LEU A 72 -20.51 -10.23 -6.72
C LEU A 72 -20.57 -11.72 -7.09
N ASN A 73 -21.50 -12.06 -7.98
CA ASN A 73 -21.58 -13.41 -8.53
C ASN A 73 -20.67 -13.52 -9.78
N LEU A 74 -19.36 -13.57 -9.57
CA LEU A 74 -18.38 -13.70 -10.64
C LEU A 74 -18.01 -15.16 -10.87
N ARG A 75 -17.73 -15.50 -12.13
CA ARG A 75 -17.14 -16.79 -12.47
C ARG A 75 -15.71 -16.88 -11.97
N PRO A 76 -15.23 -18.06 -11.53
CA PRO A 76 -13.85 -18.27 -11.12
C PRO A 76 -12.86 -17.81 -12.19
N ALA A 77 -11.79 -17.12 -11.80
CA ALA A 77 -10.81 -16.58 -12.75
C ALA A 77 -10.16 -17.68 -13.62
N ARG A 78 -9.98 -18.90 -13.06
CA ARG A 78 -9.45 -20.05 -13.79
C ARG A 78 -10.25 -20.43 -15.04
N THR A 79 -11.54 -20.11 -15.10
CA THR A 79 -12.40 -20.43 -16.27
C THR A 79 -12.00 -19.65 -17.53
N PHE A 80 -11.29 -18.54 -17.36
CA PHE A 80 -10.83 -17.68 -18.44
C PHE A 80 -9.40 -18.01 -18.90
N PHE A 81 -8.73 -18.98 -18.24
CA PHE A 81 -7.45 -19.47 -18.68
C PHE A 81 -7.62 -20.31 -19.96
N LYS A 82 -7.18 -19.78 -21.08
CA LYS A 82 -6.99 -20.60 -22.29
C LYS A 82 -5.72 -21.45 -22.09
N THR A 83 -5.89 -22.75 -22.11
CA THR A 83 -4.96 -23.81 -21.64
C THR A 83 -3.61 -23.93 -22.37
N ASP A 84 -3.23 -23.05 -23.26
CA ASP A 84 -1.96 -23.14 -23.96
C ASP A 84 -0.91 -22.14 -23.39
N ILE A 85 -0.46 -22.45 -22.15
CA ILE A 85 0.56 -21.65 -21.44
C ILE A 85 2.01 -22.02 -21.92
N ARG A 86 2.15 -22.77 -23.00
CA ARG A 86 3.49 -23.24 -23.44
C ARG A 86 4.39 -22.13 -24.02
N GLY A 87 3.88 -20.91 -24.20
CA GLY A 87 4.63 -19.86 -24.89
C GLY A 87 5.06 -18.68 -24.04
N ARG A 88 4.19 -18.01 -23.34
CA ARG A 88 4.50 -16.77 -22.60
C ARG A 88 3.51 -16.50 -21.47
N LEU A 89 3.94 -16.63 -20.23
CA LEU A 89 3.14 -16.31 -19.05
C LEU A 89 2.61 -14.86 -19.09
N SER A 90 3.35 -13.92 -19.71
CA SER A 90 2.93 -12.53 -19.86
C SER A 90 1.71 -12.37 -20.77
N GLU A 91 1.68 -12.99 -21.95
CA GLU A 91 0.54 -12.91 -22.88
C GLU A 91 -0.71 -13.60 -22.30
N ALA A 92 -0.51 -14.72 -21.58
CA ALA A 92 -1.59 -15.40 -20.89
C ALA A 92 -2.21 -14.53 -19.78
N ALA A 93 -1.40 -13.76 -19.06
CA ALA A 93 -1.87 -12.87 -18.01
C ALA A 93 -2.69 -11.69 -18.56
N TRP A 94 -2.30 -11.10 -19.68
CA TRP A 94 -3.06 -10.03 -20.34
C TRP A 94 -4.39 -10.52 -20.88
N ASN A 95 -4.40 -11.65 -21.58
CA ASN A 95 -5.64 -12.28 -22.09
C ASN A 95 -6.60 -12.67 -20.95
N LEU A 96 -6.06 -13.05 -19.78
CA LEU A 96 -6.86 -13.32 -18.59
C LEU A 96 -7.57 -12.05 -18.11
N GLY A 97 -6.87 -10.90 -18.11
CA GLY A 97 -7.42 -9.62 -17.68
C GLY A 97 -8.64 -9.21 -18.47
N ASP A 98 -8.51 -9.18 -19.79
CA ASP A 98 -9.59 -8.82 -20.70
C ASP A 98 -10.77 -9.79 -20.55
N ALA A 99 -10.51 -11.12 -20.62
CA ALA A 99 -11.56 -12.11 -20.50
C ALA A 99 -12.25 -12.06 -19.12
N PHE A 100 -11.48 -11.89 -18.03
CA PHE A 100 -12.05 -11.80 -16.69
C PHE A 100 -12.95 -10.58 -16.52
N ILE A 101 -12.63 -9.44 -17.11
CA ILE A 101 -13.41 -8.20 -16.95
C ILE A 101 -14.60 -8.18 -17.90
N TYR A 102 -14.41 -8.56 -19.17
CA TYR A 102 -15.43 -8.36 -20.22
C TYR A 102 -16.33 -9.58 -20.50
N GLU A 103 -15.97 -10.79 -20.05
CA GLU A 103 -16.76 -12.00 -20.27
C GLU A 103 -17.53 -12.48 -19.02
N GLN A 104 -17.55 -11.67 -17.91
CA GLN A 104 -18.31 -11.96 -16.70
C GLN A 104 -19.81 -11.73 -16.87
N PRO A 105 -20.68 -12.34 -16.02
CA PRO A 105 -22.11 -12.01 -15.97
C PRO A 105 -22.39 -10.57 -15.53
N GLU A 106 -21.49 -10.00 -14.71
CA GLU A 106 -21.56 -8.59 -14.27
C GLU A 106 -20.97 -7.66 -15.32
N THR A 107 -21.40 -6.39 -15.31
CA THR A 107 -20.88 -5.38 -16.24
C THR A 107 -19.44 -5.00 -15.90
N PRO A 108 -18.57 -4.80 -16.91
CA PRO A 108 -17.19 -4.35 -16.70
C PRO A 108 -17.08 -3.10 -15.82
N ASP A 109 -17.95 -2.12 -16.06
CA ASP A 109 -17.95 -0.85 -15.30
C ASP A 109 -18.18 -1.08 -13.81
N ARG A 110 -19.07 -2.02 -13.45
CA ARG A 110 -19.33 -2.34 -12.05
C ARG A 110 -18.16 -3.05 -11.39
N ILE A 111 -17.52 -3.96 -12.11
CA ILE A 111 -16.33 -4.68 -11.62
C ILE A 111 -15.19 -3.69 -11.39
N LEU A 112 -14.87 -2.84 -12.38
CA LEU A 112 -13.82 -1.87 -12.30
C LEU A 112 -14.08 -0.82 -11.21
N PHE A 113 -15.31 -0.29 -11.14
CA PHE A 113 -15.69 0.68 -10.12
C PHE A 113 -15.47 0.14 -8.71
N LEU A 114 -15.95 -1.08 -8.44
CA LEU A 114 -15.83 -1.70 -7.12
C LEU A 114 -14.38 -2.03 -6.76
N ALA A 115 -13.57 -2.51 -7.70
CA ALA A 115 -12.16 -2.78 -7.48
C ALA A 115 -11.34 -1.52 -7.20
N ARG A 116 -11.75 -0.36 -7.74
CA ARG A 116 -11.09 0.93 -7.58
C ARG A 116 -11.45 1.64 -6.26
N LEU A 117 -12.58 1.33 -5.63
CA LEU A 117 -13.01 1.96 -4.39
C LEU A 117 -11.98 1.85 -3.25
N PRO A 118 -11.36 0.70 -2.97
CA PRO A 118 -10.33 0.60 -1.95
C PRO A 118 -9.11 1.49 -2.26
N MET A 119 -8.74 1.66 -3.53
CA MET A 119 -7.63 2.52 -3.94
C MET A 119 -7.92 3.99 -3.68
N ILE A 120 -9.14 4.44 -3.99
CA ILE A 120 -9.63 5.79 -3.63
C ILE A 120 -9.53 5.97 -2.10
N GLY A 121 -9.95 4.97 -1.33
CA GLY A 121 -9.82 4.99 0.14
C GLY A 121 -8.38 5.17 0.62
N LEU A 122 -7.41 4.47 0.01
CA LEU A 122 -5.98 4.61 0.34
C LEU A 122 -5.45 6.00 -0.06
N ALA A 123 -5.88 6.56 -1.19
CA ALA A 123 -5.49 7.90 -1.60
C ALA A 123 -6.03 8.97 -0.63
N LEU A 124 -7.27 8.85 -0.19
CA LEU A 124 -7.84 9.74 0.83
C LEU A 124 -7.14 9.60 2.19
N LEU A 125 -6.80 8.38 2.58
CA LEU A 125 -6.02 8.12 3.78
C LEU A 125 -4.65 8.80 3.72
N LEU A 126 -3.93 8.68 2.60
CA LEU A 126 -2.64 9.36 2.41
C LEU A 126 -2.79 10.88 2.54
N GLY A 127 -3.79 11.48 1.90
CA GLY A 127 -4.08 12.91 2.03
C GLY A 127 -4.36 13.33 3.46
N PHE A 128 -5.17 12.56 4.19
CA PHE A 128 -5.43 12.80 5.61
C PHE A 128 -4.15 12.72 6.46
N LEU A 129 -3.30 11.74 6.21
CA LEU A 129 -2.06 11.56 6.97
C LEU A 129 -1.04 12.67 6.64
N ILE A 130 -0.94 13.13 5.40
CA ILE A 130 -0.15 14.30 5.01
C ILE A 130 -0.60 15.53 5.81
N TYR A 131 -1.91 15.80 5.85
CA TYR A 131 -2.47 16.88 6.67
C TYR A 131 -2.06 16.73 8.13
N ARG A 132 -2.29 15.58 8.72
CA ARG A 132 -2.06 15.33 10.16
C ARG A 132 -0.60 15.51 10.56
N TRP A 133 0.32 15.00 9.77
CA TRP A 133 1.74 15.13 10.09
C TRP A 133 2.23 16.56 9.89
N THR A 134 1.88 17.19 8.78
CA THR A 134 2.24 18.59 8.52
C THR A 134 1.63 19.53 9.58
N GLN A 135 0.39 19.25 9.99
CA GLN A 135 -0.24 19.99 11.10
C GLN A 135 0.54 19.85 12.41
N ALA A 136 1.03 18.65 12.72
CA ALA A 136 1.79 18.41 13.94
C ALA A 136 3.14 19.15 13.95
N LEU A 137 3.77 19.30 12.79
CA LEU A 137 5.08 19.97 12.65
C LEU A 137 4.98 21.49 12.58
N TRP A 138 4.00 22.04 11.82
CA TRP A 138 3.95 23.47 11.48
C TRP A 138 2.58 24.12 11.68
N GLY A 139 1.64 23.43 12.32
CA GLY A 139 0.30 23.95 12.62
C GLY A 139 -0.72 23.76 11.50
N SER A 140 -2.00 24.05 11.82
CA SER A 140 -3.15 23.76 10.95
C SER A 140 -3.11 24.45 9.59
N PRO A 141 -2.66 25.71 9.45
CA PRO A 141 -2.58 26.34 8.12
C PRO A 141 -1.62 25.62 7.18
N ALA A 142 -0.44 25.22 7.66
CA ALA A 142 0.54 24.48 6.88
C ALA A 142 -0.01 23.09 6.46
N GLY A 143 -0.71 22.39 7.38
CA GLY A 143 -1.38 21.14 7.07
C GLY A 143 -2.43 21.30 5.96
N LEU A 144 -3.24 22.38 5.98
CA LEU A 144 -4.22 22.65 4.93
C LEU A 144 -3.58 22.94 3.58
N ILE A 145 -2.48 23.70 3.56
CA ILE A 145 -1.73 23.96 2.31
C ILE A 145 -1.23 22.64 1.73
N ALA A 146 -0.59 21.79 2.56
CA ALA A 146 -0.10 20.50 2.11
C ALA A 146 -1.21 19.60 1.57
N LEU A 147 -2.36 19.54 2.26
CA LEU A 147 -3.54 18.81 1.80
C LEU A 147 -4.09 19.39 0.48
N ALA A 148 -4.20 20.72 0.37
CA ALA A 148 -4.70 21.38 -0.83
C ALA A 148 -3.81 21.06 -2.05
N LEU A 149 -2.48 21.09 -1.89
CA LEU A 149 -1.54 20.69 -2.93
C LEU A 149 -1.69 19.22 -3.32
N TYR A 150 -1.89 18.34 -2.34
CA TYR A 150 -2.09 16.90 -2.59
C TYR A 150 -3.40 16.64 -3.36
N VAL A 151 -4.53 17.19 -2.90
CA VAL A 151 -5.85 16.94 -3.53
C VAL A 151 -5.99 17.59 -4.91
N SER A 152 -5.18 18.60 -5.22
CA SER A 152 -5.11 19.22 -6.54
C SER A 152 -4.04 18.61 -7.45
N SER A 153 -3.27 17.63 -6.97
CA SER A 153 -2.23 16.97 -7.76
C SER A 153 -2.85 16.11 -8.87
N PRO A 154 -2.55 16.37 -10.16
CA PRO A 154 -3.04 15.52 -11.25
C PRO A 154 -2.57 14.05 -11.11
N PHE A 155 -1.37 13.85 -10.59
CA PHE A 155 -0.85 12.50 -10.32
C PHE A 155 -1.67 11.76 -9.25
N ALA A 156 -1.95 12.43 -8.13
CA ALA A 156 -2.75 11.82 -7.05
C ALA A 156 -4.18 11.52 -7.51
N LEU A 157 -4.80 12.42 -8.26
CA LEU A 157 -6.15 12.25 -8.82
C LEU A 157 -6.20 11.15 -9.90
N GLY A 158 -5.22 11.09 -10.78
CA GLY A 158 -5.17 10.14 -11.88
C GLY A 158 -4.84 8.72 -11.43
N HIS A 159 -3.74 8.55 -10.68
CA HIS A 159 -3.26 7.23 -10.26
C HIS A 159 -3.91 6.72 -8.97
N GLY A 160 -4.36 7.62 -8.08
CA GLY A 160 -4.94 7.22 -6.79
C GLY A 160 -6.29 6.52 -6.88
N ARG A 161 -6.93 6.52 -8.03
CA ARG A 161 -8.20 5.85 -8.30
C ARG A 161 -8.07 4.50 -9.02
N LEU A 162 -6.90 4.21 -9.59
CA LEU A 162 -6.64 2.99 -10.35
C LEU A 162 -6.06 1.89 -9.44
N VAL A 163 -6.29 0.64 -9.81
CA VAL A 163 -5.68 -0.50 -9.11
C VAL A 163 -4.23 -0.62 -9.56
N THR A 164 -3.39 0.27 -9.01
CA THR A 164 -1.93 0.32 -9.23
C THR A 164 -1.20 0.35 -7.90
N MET A 165 0.12 0.11 -7.93
CA MET A 165 0.95 0.12 -6.72
C MET A 165 1.48 1.51 -6.34
N ASP A 166 1.25 2.57 -7.13
CA ASP A 166 1.95 3.85 -6.98
C ASP A 166 1.51 4.62 -5.74
N VAL A 167 0.22 4.92 -5.59
CA VAL A 167 -0.29 5.63 -4.41
C VAL A 167 -0.22 4.77 -3.16
N PRO A 168 -0.55 3.46 -3.18
CA PRO A 168 -0.30 2.58 -2.06
C PRO A 168 1.18 2.52 -1.63
N SER A 169 2.13 2.53 -2.58
CA SER A 169 3.57 2.59 -2.24
C SER A 169 3.96 3.91 -1.58
N ALA A 170 3.42 5.03 -2.06
CA ALA A 170 3.63 6.33 -1.43
C ALA A 170 3.07 6.36 0.00
N LEU A 171 1.91 5.76 0.24
CA LEU A 171 1.34 5.59 1.58
C LEU A 171 2.23 4.71 2.47
N GLY A 172 2.71 3.57 1.96
CA GLY A 172 3.60 2.67 2.67
C GLY A 172 4.93 3.34 3.04
N ALA A 173 5.55 4.05 2.09
CA ALA A 173 6.76 4.82 2.32
C ALA A 173 6.56 5.92 3.36
N TRP A 174 5.47 6.68 3.25
CA TRP A 174 5.12 7.74 4.18
C TRP A 174 4.94 7.17 5.60
N ALA A 175 4.17 6.10 5.75
CA ALA A 175 3.91 5.47 7.03
C ALA A 175 5.19 4.91 7.67
N ALA A 176 6.06 4.28 6.86
CA ALA A 176 7.35 3.77 7.32
C ALA A 176 8.27 4.89 7.83
N ILE A 177 8.38 6.01 7.10
CA ILE A 177 9.17 7.18 7.53
C ILE A 177 8.58 7.77 8.81
N PHE A 178 7.27 7.93 8.91
CA PHE A 178 6.62 8.46 10.11
C PHE A 178 6.90 7.59 11.33
N CYS A 179 6.73 6.27 11.21
CA CYS A 179 7.02 5.34 12.31
C CYS A 179 8.51 5.28 12.65
N PHE A 180 9.39 5.43 11.65
CA PHE A 180 10.83 5.51 11.85
C PHE A 180 11.24 6.76 12.65
N VAL A 181 10.69 7.94 12.30
CA VAL A 181 10.95 9.18 13.08
C VAL A 181 10.49 9.01 14.52
N ARG A 182 9.29 8.48 14.76
CA ARG A 182 8.82 8.18 16.11
C ARG A 182 9.71 7.19 16.86
N PHE A 183 10.26 6.21 16.17
CA PHE A 183 11.24 5.28 16.73
C PHE A 183 12.52 6.01 17.14
N LEU A 184 13.04 6.90 16.30
CA LEU A 184 14.24 7.69 16.63
C LEU A 184 14.03 8.62 17.84
N GLU A 185 12.87 9.29 17.91
CA GLU A 185 12.54 10.22 18.99
C GLU A 185 12.28 9.51 20.32
N SER A 186 11.69 8.32 20.27
CA SER A 186 11.33 7.54 21.46
C SER A 186 11.48 6.04 21.19
N PRO A 187 12.71 5.50 21.36
CA PRO A 187 13.01 4.09 21.11
C PRO A 187 12.45 3.20 22.22
N SER A 188 11.13 2.97 22.16
CA SER A 188 10.39 2.06 23.03
C SER A 188 10.11 0.74 22.29
N ARG A 189 9.86 -0.36 23.04
CA ARG A 189 9.47 -1.65 22.44
C ARG A 189 8.27 -1.52 21.51
N GLY A 190 7.29 -0.68 21.88
CA GLY A 190 6.12 -0.42 21.06
C GLY A 190 6.47 0.25 19.72
N ASN A 191 7.34 1.27 19.73
CA ASN A 191 7.77 1.96 18.52
C ASN A 191 8.68 1.09 17.64
N VAL A 192 9.51 0.20 18.24
CA VAL A 192 10.31 -0.80 17.51
C VAL A 192 9.39 -1.75 16.74
N VAL A 193 8.40 -2.33 17.42
CA VAL A 193 7.45 -3.25 16.81
C VAL A 193 6.58 -2.53 15.76
N LEU A 194 6.09 -1.33 16.08
CA LEU A 194 5.27 -0.54 15.15
C LEU A 194 6.04 -0.20 13.88
N PHE A 195 7.27 0.31 14.00
CA PHE A 195 8.08 0.61 12.82
C PHE A 195 8.37 -0.66 12.01
N GLY A 196 8.77 -1.75 12.66
CA GLY A 196 9.03 -3.02 11.99
C GLY A 196 7.81 -3.58 11.26
N ALA A 197 6.64 -3.57 11.89
CA ALA A 197 5.39 -4.03 11.29
C ALA A 197 4.97 -3.17 10.10
N VAL A 198 5.04 -1.82 10.23
CA VAL A 198 4.68 -0.90 9.15
C VAL A 198 5.68 -0.97 8.00
N PHE A 199 6.99 -1.07 8.28
CA PHE A 199 8.00 -1.23 7.24
C PHE A 199 7.87 -2.58 6.52
N GLY A 200 7.60 -3.68 7.25
CA GLY A 200 7.28 -4.98 6.67
C GLY A 200 6.00 -4.94 5.82
N GLY A 201 4.94 -4.33 6.32
CA GLY A 201 3.70 -4.11 5.58
C GLY A 201 3.90 -3.29 4.28
N ALA A 202 4.79 -2.28 4.31
CA ALA A 202 5.15 -1.52 3.12
C ALA A 202 5.83 -2.40 2.06
N GLN A 203 6.64 -3.40 2.45
CA GLN A 203 7.22 -4.37 1.53
C GLN A 203 6.15 -5.27 0.87
N LEU A 204 5.06 -5.55 1.57
CA LEU A 204 3.91 -6.29 1.02
C LEU A 204 3.08 -5.46 0.02
N VAL A 205 3.30 -4.16 -0.06
CA VAL A 205 2.77 -3.30 -1.13
C VAL A 205 3.66 -3.38 -2.37
N LYS A 206 4.97 -3.13 -2.20
CA LYS A 206 5.92 -3.13 -3.33
C LYS A 206 7.33 -3.43 -2.82
N PHE A 207 7.97 -4.48 -3.31
CA PHE A 207 9.35 -4.84 -2.92
C PHE A 207 10.38 -3.73 -3.17
N ALA A 208 10.11 -2.84 -4.14
CA ALA A 208 10.98 -1.70 -4.39
C ALA A 208 11.16 -0.77 -3.16
N LEU A 209 10.23 -0.80 -2.20
CA LEU A 209 10.35 -0.04 -0.95
C LEU A 209 11.50 -0.54 -0.05
N LEU A 210 12.06 -1.72 -0.32
CA LEU A 210 13.28 -2.18 0.34
C LEU A 210 14.47 -1.23 0.07
N SER A 211 14.47 -0.52 -1.05
CA SER A 211 15.46 0.51 -1.36
C SER A 211 15.49 1.68 -0.36
N MET A 212 14.46 1.84 0.47
CA MET A 212 14.47 2.81 1.58
C MET A 212 15.44 2.42 2.70
N LEU A 213 15.80 1.14 2.84
CA LEU A 213 16.62 0.64 3.95
C LEU A 213 17.97 1.39 4.07
N PRO A 214 18.78 1.58 3.02
CA PRO A 214 20.02 2.34 3.12
C PRO A 214 19.80 3.81 3.53
N PHE A 215 18.68 4.43 3.10
CA PHE A 215 18.34 5.78 3.52
C PHE A 215 17.97 5.85 5.01
N LEU A 216 17.16 4.91 5.49
CA LEU A 216 16.79 4.83 6.92
C LEU A 216 18.02 4.54 7.79
N ALA A 217 18.92 3.67 7.36
CA ALA A 217 20.17 3.41 8.04
C ALA A 217 21.08 4.66 8.07
N GLY A 218 21.17 5.39 6.96
CA GLY A 218 21.89 6.66 6.88
C GLY A 218 21.30 7.73 7.81
N LEU A 219 19.98 7.85 7.87
CA LEU A 219 19.29 8.75 8.79
C LEU A 219 19.51 8.36 10.25
N LEU A 220 19.54 7.07 10.58
CA LEU A 220 19.87 6.59 11.93
C LEU A 220 21.31 7.01 12.33
N VAL A 221 22.27 6.84 11.43
CA VAL A 221 23.65 7.29 11.67
C VAL A 221 23.69 8.80 11.85
N LEU A 222 23.04 9.57 10.97
CA LEU A 222 22.98 11.03 11.08
C LEU A 222 22.33 11.47 12.40
N TRP A 223 21.22 10.84 12.78
CA TRP A 223 20.55 11.09 14.05
C TRP A 223 21.50 10.90 15.25
N THR A 224 22.21 9.77 15.28
CA THR A 224 23.17 9.49 16.37
C THR A 224 24.34 10.46 16.37
N LEU A 225 24.80 10.94 15.22
CA LEU A 225 25.86 11.94 15.10
C LEU A 225 25.41 13.32 15.61
N LEU A 226 24.19 13.75 15.28
CA LEU A 226 23.64 15.05 15.69
C LEU A 226 23.27 15.09 17.18
N HIS A 227 22.89 13.96 17.77
CA HIS A 227 22.49 13.86 19.18
C HIS A 227 23.61 13.31 20.08
N ARG A 228 24.87 13.45 19.68
CA ARG A 228 26.04 13.13 20.52
C ARG A 228 26.06 14.03 21.74
N GLY A 229 25.70 13.50 22.92
CA GLY A 229 25.91 14.19 24.19
C GLY A 229 27.41 14.32 24.52
N ALA A 230 27.78 15.36 25.25
CA ALA A 230 29.17 15.64 25.68
C ALA A 230 29.77 14.56 26.62
N GLU A 231 28.95 13.66 27.16
CA GLU A 231 29.35 12.66 28.13
C GLU A 231 29.58 11.30 27.48
N GLY A 232 30.72 10.96 26.97
CA GLY A 232 31.29 9.64 26.60
C GLY A 232 30.38 8.39 26.38
N ARG A 233 29.10 8.45 26.72
CA ARG A 233 28.09 7.37 26.60
C ARG A 233 27.39 7.31 25.23
N TRP A 234 27.77 8.16 24.29
CA TRP A 234 27.17 8.18 22.95
C TRP A 234 27.29 6.84 22.21
N LEU A 235 28.42 6.12 22.40
CA LEU A 235 28.67 4.84 21.74
C LEU A 235 27.66 3.78 22.21
N ALA A 236 27.41 3.69 23.53
CA ALA A 236 26.44 2.75 24.08
C ALA A 236 25.01 3.07 23.60
N GLY A 237 24.64 4.35 23.52
CA GLY A 237 23.36 4.78 22.99
C GLY A 237 23.19 4.45 21.50
N THR A 238 24.25 4.65 20.70
CA THR A 238 24.26 4.32 19.26
C THR A 238 24.14 2.80 19.05
N VAL A 239 24.90 2.00 19.80
CA VAL A 239 24.82 0.53 19.72
C VAL A 239 23.44 0.05 20.10
N ARG A 240 22.85 0.59 21.18
CA ARG A 240 21.49 0.25 21.58
C ARG A 240 20.48 0.57 20.45
N LEU A 241 20.52 1.77 19.89
CA LEU A 241 19.60 2.18 18.83
C LEU A 241 19.78 1.33 17.57
N ALA A 242 21.00 0.92 17.22
CA ALA A 242 21.28 0.01 16.13
C ALA A 242 20.71 -1.40 16.37
N LEU A 243 20.81 -1.92 17.61
CA LEU A 243 20.20 -3.20 17.97
C LEU A 243 18.67 -3.16 17.93
N GLU A 244 18.06 -2.06 18.38
CA GLU A 244 16.62 -1.84 18.31
C GLU A 244 16.15 -1.70 16.85
N PHE A 245 16.94 -1.06 15.98
CA PHE A 245 16.67 -1.00 14.54
C PHE A 245 16.76 -2.40 13.91
N ALA A 246 17.78 -3.19 14.24
CA ALA A 246 17.89 -4.58 13.78
C ALA A 246 16.72 -5.45 14.27
N ALA A 247 16.25 -5.26 15.51
CA ALA A 247 15.06 -5.93 16.02
C ALA A 247 13.80 -5.54 15.23
N ALA A 248 13.65 -4.26 14.86
CA ALA A 248 12.54 -3.80 14.00
C ALA A 248 12.59 -4.46 12.62
N LEU A 249 13.78 -4.62 12.03
CA LEU A 249 13.94 -5.36 10.77
C LEU A 249 13.57 -6.84 10.93
N GLY A 250 13.88 -7.45 12.08
CA GLY A 250 13.41 -8.81 12.41
C GLY A 250 11.89 -8.90 12.43
N VAL A 251 11.19 -7.91 13.00
CA VAL A 251 9.72 -7.84 12.94
C VAL A 251 9.23 -7.68 11.49
N SER A 252 9.92 -6.87 10.68
CA SER A 252 9.56 -6.71 9.25
C SER A 252 9.65 -8.03 8.50
N VAL A 253 10.73 -8.79 8.71
CA VAL A 253 10.91 -10.12 8.11
C VAL A 253 9.79 -11.06 8.55
N LEU A 254 9.44 -11.06 9.84
CA LEU A 254 8.34 -11.87 10.36
C LEU A 254 7.01 -11.55 9.67
N VAL A 255 6.68 -10.26 9.51
CA VAL A 255 5.45 -9.81 8.82
C VAL A 255 5.43 -10.31 7.38
N ILE A 256 6.57 -10.21 6.68
CA ILE A 256 6.69 -10.68 5.30
C ILE A 256 6.55 -12.21 5.25
N SER A 257 7.25 -12.95 6.12
CA SER A 257 7.21 -14.42 6.16
C SER A 257 5.81 -14.97 6.41
N LEU A 258 5.06 -14.38 7.33
CA LEU A 258 3.68 -14.80 7.63
C LEU A 258 2.75 -14.71 6.41
N GLU A 259 2.96 -13.73 5.55
CA GLU A 259 2.17 -13.62 4.31
C GLU A 259 2.60 -14.66 3.26
N PHE A 260 3.91 -14.93 3.16
CA PHE A 260 4.42 -15.93 2.21
C PHE A 260 4.12 -17.37 2.64
N GLU A 261 4.23 -17.72 3.93
CA GLU A 261 3.81 -19.03 4.45
C GLU A 261 2.33 -19.30 4.13
N ARG A 262 1.47 -18.30 4.35
CA ARG A 262 0.06 -18.37 4.00
C ARG A 262 -0.14 -18.65 2.50
N SER A 263 0.71 -18.13 1.62
CA SER A 263 0.65 -18.36 0.18
C SER A 263 1.17 -19.75 -0.24
N GLU A 264 2.17 -20.29 0.48
CA GLU A 264 2.74 -21.63 0.20
C GLU A 264 1.82 -22.75 0.67
N GLU A 265 1.19 -22.64 1.83
CA GLU A 265 0.17 -23.60 2.31
C GLU A 265 -0.95 -23.76 1.29
N HIS A 266 -1.39 -22.65 0.69
CA HIS A 266 -2.43 -22.65 -0.34
C HIS A 266 -1.98 -23.31 -1.66
N THR A 267 -0.67 -23.28 -1.97
CA THR A 267 -0.14 -23.90 -3.20
C THR A 267 0.07 -25.40 -3.03
N SER A 268 0.43 -25.85 -1.83
CA SER A 268 0.68 -27.26 -1.52
C SER A 268 -0.61 -28.10 -1.45
N GLU A 269 -1.71 -27.52 -0.96
CA GLU A 269 -3.03 -28.19 -0.94
C GLU A 269 -3.58 -28.50 -2.35
N LEU A 270 -3.18 -27.68 -3.35
CA LEU A 270 -3.57 -27.88 -4.76
C LEU A 270 -2.70 -28.90 -5.51
N GLN A 271 -1.61 -29.37 -4.90
CA GLN A 271 -0.72 -30.39 -5.48
C GLN A 271 -0.96 -31.80 -4.92
N SER A 272 -1.82 -31.95 -3.92
CA SER A 272 -2.26 -33.27 -3.48
C SER A 272 -3.24 -33.85 -4.53
N PRO A 273 -3.02 -35.08 -5.01
CA PRO A 273 -3.80 -35.72 -6.07
C PRO A 273 -5.25 -35.99 -5.65
#